data_9723047ff2bbc0fc4433a0dd926b812a
#
_entry.id   9723047ff2bbc0fc4433a0dd926b812a
#
_cell.length_a   1.000
_cell.length_b   1.000
_cell.length_c   1.000
_cell.angle_alpha   90.00
_cell.angle_beta   90.00
_cell.angle_gamma   90.00
#
_symmetry.space_group_name_H-M   'P 1'
#
loop_
_entity.id
_entity.type
_entity.pdbx_description
1 polymer ?
#
loop_
_entity_poly.entity_id
_entity_poly.type
_entity_poly.pdbx_seq_one_letter_code
_entity_poly.pdbx_strand_id
1 'polypeptide(L)'
;MKFRHSFMALALALAVTLPIGAEDLSFDEIYSGYDAEGLTFSDKTTSLEGGTVTISGYMAPPLTPTIHFFVLTEVPMSVCPFCSSDADWPDNIIVVKVDDPITALPYDTPITVTGTLEIGSETDEETGFVSQLRIRADAIDS
;
A
#
# COMPACT_ATOMS: atom_id res chain seq x y z
N MET A 1 -28.46 -63.00 15.22
CA MET A 1 -27.65 -61.83 15.57
C MET A 1 -27.18 -61.13 14.26
N LYS A 2 -27.78 -59.98 13.90
CA LYS A 2 -27.42 -59.23 12.69
C LYS A 2 -26.59 -58.04 13.11
N PHE A 3 -25.27 -58.05 12.82
CA PHE A 3 -24.38 -56.91 13.02
C PHE A 3 -24.58 -55.94 11.84
N ARG A 4 -25.14 -54.76 12.14
CA ARG A 4 -25.23 -53.65 11.20
C ARG A 4 -23.94 -52.81 11.35
N HIS A 5 -23.07 -52.90 10.34
CA HIS A 5 -21.90 -52.00 10.25
C HIS A 5 -22.39 -50.68 9.70
N SER A 6 -22.42 -49.63 10.55
CA SER A 6 -22.59 -48.22 10.15
C SER A 6 -21.25 -47.71 9.62
N PHE A 7 -21.15 -47.53 8.33
CA PHE A 7 -20.07 -46.80 7.71
C PHE A 7 -20.35 -45.29 7.92
N MET A 8 -19.61 -44.69 8.81
CA MET A 8 -19.58 -43.22 8.97
C MET A 8 -18.61 -42.64 7.96
N ALA A 9 -19.15 -42.10 6.88
CA ALA A 9 -18.36 -41.40 5.87
C ALA A 9 -17.92 -40.04 6.43
N LEU A 10 -16.64 -39.90 6.74
CA LEU A 10 -16.02 -38.64 7.12
C LEU A 10 -15.80 -37.83 5.85
N ALA A 11 -16.66 -36.87 5.60
CA ALA A 11 -16.49 -35.90 4.51
C ALA A 11 -15.36 -34.89 4.88
N LEU A 12 -14.20 -35.10 4.31
CA LEU A 12 -13.08 -34.17 4.41
C LEU A 12 -13.38 -32.94 3.52
N ALA A 13 -13.83 -31.86 4.13
CA ALA A 13 -14.02 -30.58 3.44
C ALA A 13 -12.63 -30.03 3.09
N LEU A 14 -12.24 -30.12 1.82
CA LEU A 14 -11.06 -29.48 1.28
C LEU A 14 -11.36 -27.98 1.20
N ALA A 15 -10.82 -27.20 2.14
CA ALA A 15 -10.83 -25.74 2.05
C ALA A 15 -9.92 -25.32 0.89
N VAL A 16 -10.50 -25.00 -0.25
CA VAL A 16 -9.78 -24.38 -1.38
C VAL A 16 -9.49 -22.94 -0.97
N THR A 17 -8.28 -22.69 -0.49
CA THR A 17 -7.78 -21.32 -0.35
C THR A 17 -7.45 -20.82 -1.76
N LEU A 18 -8.35 -20.00 -2.32
CA LEU A 18 -8.04 -19.24 -3.53
C LEU A 18 -6.88 -18.30 -3.18
N PRO A 19 -5.87 -18.15 -4.04
CA PRO A 19 -4.89 -17.11 -3.87
C PRO A 19 -5.63 -15.77 -3.90
N ILE A 20 -5.55 -15.02 -2.80
CA ILE A 20 -6.05 -13.65 -2.76
C ILE A 20 -5.07 -12.86 -3.64
N GLY A 21 -5.49 -12.57 -4.88
CA GLY A 21 -4.74 -11.69 -5.77
C GLY A 21 -4.62 -10.29 -5.17
N ALA A 22 -3.68 -9.50 -5.66
CA ALA A 22 -3.60 -8.09 -5.29
C ALA A 22 -4.85 -7.36 -5.79
N GLU A 23 -5.43 -6.52 -4.95
CA GLU A 23 -6.57 -5.67 -5.30
C GLU A 23 -6.08 -4.35 -5.89
N ASP A 24 -6.68 -3.92 -6.98
CA ASP A 24 -6.37 -2.63 -7.58
C ASP A 24 -6.89 -1.48 -6.72
N LEU A 25 -6.01 -0.53 -6.43
CA LEU A 25 -6.30 0.70 -5.70
C LEU A 25 -5.85 1.89 -6.55
N SER A 26 -6.68 2.91 -6.68
CA SER A 26 -6.33 4.17 -7.33
C SER A 26 -6.38 5.33 -6.33
N PHE A 27 -5.68 6.43 -6.63
CA PHE A 27 -5.58 7.57 -5.72
C PHE A 27 -6.95 8.19 -5.40
N ASP A 28 -7.84 8.27 -6.38
CA ASP A 28 -9.20 8.80 -6.24
C ASP A 28 -10.12 7.92 -5.37
N GLU A 29 -9.74 6.67 -5.11
CA GLU A 29 -10.49 5.74 -4.27
C GLU A 29 -10.00 5.70 -2.81
N ILE A 30 -8.83 6.29 -2.50
CA ILE A 30 -8.20 6.19 -1.18
C ILE A 30 -9.05 6.86 -0.10
N TYR A 31 -9.56 8.05 -0.37
CA TYR A 31 -10.29 8.85 0.59
C TYR A 31 -11.75 9.06 0.17
N SER A 32 -12.63 9.11 1.15
CA SER A 32 -14.06 9.41 0.94
C SER A 32 -14.41 10.87 1.16
N GLY A 33 -13.53 11.65 1.80
CA GLY A 33 -13.75 13.04 2.10
C GLY A 33 -12.78 13.62 3.11
N TYR A 34 -13.19 14.75 3.69
CA TYR A 34 -12.42 15.50 4.67
C TYR A 34 -13.35 15.89 5.83
N ASP A 35 -12.90 15.69 7.05
CA ASP A 35 -13.61 16.07 8.26
C ASP A 35 -12.74 16.96 9.18
N ALA A 36 -13.16 17.16 10.44
CA ALA A 36 -12.45 18.01 11.39
C ALA A 36 -11.07 17.45 11.82
N GLU A 37 -10.87 16.15 11.68
CA GLU A 37 -9.63 15.43 11.97
C GLU A 37 -8.71 15.32 10.74
N GLY A 38 -9.21 15.67 9.54
CA GLY A 38 -8.47 15.62 8.29
C GLY A 38 -9.10 14.71 7.24
N LEU A 39 -8.26 14.08 6.40
CA LEU A 39 -8.70 13.16 5.37
C LEU A 39 -9.29 11.88 5.97
N THR A 40 -10.47 11.49 5.49
CA THR A 40 -11.17 10.27 5.91
C THR A 40 -10.94 9.18 4.86
N PHE A 41 -10.36 8.05 5.27
CA PHE A 41 -10.18 6.90 4.39
C PHE A 41 -11.52 6.35 3.90
N SER A 42 -11.57 5.90 2.65
CA SER A 42 -12.74 5.24 2.11
C SER A 42 -12.95 3.86 2.75
N ASP A 43 -14.18 3.33 2.63
CA ASP A 43 -14.49 1.97 3.06
C ASP A 43 -13.64 0.94 2.29
N LYS A 44 -13.37 1.19 0.99
CA LYS A 44 -12.48 0.35 0.18
C LYS A 44 -11.09 0.29 0.78
N THR A 45 -10.46 1.44 1.03
CA THR A 45 -9.12 1.53 1.60
C THR A 45 -9.05 0.86 2.96
N THR A 46 -10.00 1.14 3.84
CA THR A 46 -10.06 0.53 5.18
C THR A 46 -10.21 -0.98 5.12
N SER A 47 -11.02 -1.51 4.18
CA SER A 47 -11.19 -2.95 4.01
C SER A 47 -9.95 -3.66 3.45
N LEU A 48 -9.07 -2.94 2.77
CA LEU A 48 -7.84 -3.46 2.18
C LEU A 48 -6.63 -3.39 3.14
N GLU A 49 -6.78 -2.81 4.33
CA GLU A 49 -5.70 -2.76 5.32
C GLU A 49 -5.16 -4.16 5.64
N GLY A 50 -3.84 -4.32 5.60
CA GLY A 50 -3.15 -5.60 5.79
C GLY A 50 -3.24 -6.55 4.60
N GLY A 51 -3.98 -6.21 3.55
CA GLY A 51 -4.08 -6.96 2.31
C GLY A 51 -3.07 -6.51 1.27
N THR A 52 -2.93 -7.29 0.20
CA THR A 52 -2.07 -6.95 -0.93
C THR A 52 -2.83 -6.08 -1.92
N VAL A 53 -2.25 -4.92 -2.24
CA VAL A 53 -2.81 -3.97 -3.22
C VAL A 53 -1.82 -3.72 -4.34
N THR A 54 -2.34 -3.26 -5.47
CA THR A 54 -1.56 -2.76 -6.61
C THR A 54 -2.01 -1.33 -6.91
N ILE A 55 -1.05 -0.42 -6.99
CA ILE A 55 -1.30 1.00 -7.32
C ILE A 55 -0.26 1.52 -8.30
N SER A 56 -0.69 2.32 -9.26
CA SER A 56 0.19 2.97 -10.23
C SER A 56 0.35 4.46 -9.94
N GLY A 57 1.54 4.98 -10.21
CA GLY A 57 1.86 6.38 -10.00
C GLY A 57 3.28 6.71 -10.43
N TYR A 58 3.88 7.70 -9.77
CA TYR A 58 5.21 8.20 -10.08
C TYR A 58 6.03 8.35 -8.80
N MET A 59 7.33 8.09 -8.88
CA MET A 59 8.23 8.31 -7.75
C MET A 59 8.56 9.80 -7.62
N ALA A 60 8.16 10.43 -6.52
CA ALA A 60 8.64 11.78 -6.22
C ALA A 60 10.17 11.75 -6.03
N PRO A 61 10.92 12.80 -6.47
CA PRO A 61 12.36 12.84 -6.29
C PRO A 61 12.76 12.66 -4.84
N PRO A 62 13.51 11.60 -4.47
CA PRO A 62 14.00 11.40 -3.12
C PRO A 62 15.18 12.32 -2.81
N LEU A 63 15.47 12.52 -1.52
CA LEU A 63 16.59 13.35 -1.07
C LEU A 63 17.96 12.70 -1.35
N THR A 64 17.99 11.38 -1.49
CA THR A 64 19.21 10.59 -1.73
C THR A 64 18.99 9.63 -2.90
N PRO A 65 20.06 9.28 -3.66
CA PRO A 65 19.92 8.38 -4.80
C PRO A 65 19.65 6.91 -4.41
N THR A 66 19.99 6.52 -3.20
CA THR A 66 19.70 5.18 -2.63
C THR A 66 18.64 5.35 -1.55
N ILE A 67 17.54 4.65 -1.69
CA ILE A 67 16.34 4.90 -0.89
C ILE A 67 15.79 3.61 -0.27
N HIS A 68 15.31 3.72 0.99
CA HIS A 68 14.60 2.67 1.72
C HIS A 68 13.08 2.93 1.73
N PHE A 69 12.66 4.14 1.41
CA PHE A 69 11.28 4.48 1.12
C PHE A 69 11.22 5.66 0.14
N PHE A 70 10.12 5.78 -0.55
CA PHE A 70 9.83 6.93 -1.39
C PHE A 70 8.35 7.31 -1.30
N VAL A 71 8.03 8.47 -1.82
CA VAL A 71 6.64 8.91 -1.97
C VAL A 71 6.19 8.60 -3.38
N LEU A 72 5.14 7.80 -3.50
CA LEU A 72 4.42 7.58 -4.74
C LEU A 72 3.38 8.69 -4.89
N THR A 73 3.34 9.33 -6.03
CA THR A 73 2.42 10.43 -6.36
C THR A 73 1.50 10.05 -7.51
N GLU A 74 0.29 10.61 -7.51
CA GLU A 74 -0.69 10.40 -8.58
C GLU A 74 -0.21 10.97 -9.92
N VAL A 75 0.46 12.12 -9.87
CA VAL A 75 0.97 12.84 -11.05
C VAL A 75 2.47 13.03 -10.94
N PRO A 76 3.20 13.13 -12.08
CA PRO A 76 4.64 13.39 -12.06
C PRO A 76 4.97 14.71 -11.37
N MET A 77 5.93 14.68 -10.44
CA MET A 77 6.39 15.86 -9.70
C MET A 77 7.91 15.98 -9.79
N SER A 78 8.40 17.08 -10.37
CA SER A 78 9.84 17.34 -10.52
C SER A 78 10.52 17.90 -9.27
N VAL A 79 9.74 18.24 -8.25
CA VAL A 79 10.21 18.72 -6.94
C VAL A 79 9.60 17.84 -5.84
N CYS A 80 10.35 17.66 -4.74
CA CYS A 80 9.84 16.93 -3.59
C CYS A 80 8.76 17.80 -2.91
N PRO A 81 7.48 17.34 -2.85
CA PRO A 81 6.42 18.12 -2.22
C PRO A 81 6.55 18.20 -0.69
N PHE A 82 7.45 17.39 -0.09
CA PHE A 82 7.62 17.19 1.35
C PHE A 82 8.90 17.80 1.92
N CYS A 83 9.62 18.58 1.14
CA CYS A 83 10.80 19.29 1.62
C CYS A 83 10.48 20.52 2.49
N SER A 84 9.19 20.81 2.72
CA SER A 84 8.71 21.81 3.68
C SER A 84 7.99 21.11 4.83
N SER A 85 8.43 21.37 6.04
CA SER A 85 8.09 20.65 7.28
C SER A 85 6.65 20.77 7.80
N ASP A 86 5.77 21.51 7.14
CA ASP A 86 4.46 21.92 7.65
C ASP A 86 3.30 21.58 6.70
N ALA A 87 3.51 20.68 5.75
CA ALA A 87 2.43 20.27 4.85
C ALA A 87 1.51 19.27 5.54
N ASP A 88 0.23 19.59 5.63
CA ASP A 88 -0.80 18.61 5.92
C ASP A 88 -0.67 17.45 4.93
N TRP A 89 -0.97 16.22 5.39
CA TRP A 89 -0.91 15.02 4.54
C TRP A 89 -1.85 15.19 3.33
N PRO A 90 -1.36 15.19 2.09
CA PRO A 90 -2.19 15.37 0.91
C PRO A 90 -2.89 14.06 0.49
N ASP A 91 -3.96 14.18 -0.28
CA ASP A 91 -4.79 13.06 -0.74
C ASP A 91 -4.22 12.28 -1.94
N ASN A 92 -3.19 12.81 -2.58
CA ASN A 92 -2.61 12.29 -3.82
C ASN A 92 -1.22 11.65 -3.65
N ILE A 93 -0.93 11.16 -2.44
CA ILE A 93 0.34 10.51 -2.13
C ILE A 93 0.15 9.24 -1.30
N ILE A 94 1.14 8.35 -1.40
CA ILE A 94 1.31 7.20 -0.54
C ILE A 94 2.81 6.94 -0.33
N VAL A 95 3.21 6.55 0.88
CA VAL A 95 4.59 6.14 1.14
C VAL A 95 4.78 4.70 0.71
N VAL A 96 5.85 4.43 -0.01
CA VAL A 96 6.27 3.07 -0.39
C VAL A 96 7.54 2.73 0.36
N LYS A 97 7.50 1.72 1.21
CA LYS A 97 8.66 1.16 1.91
C LYS A 97 9.21 -0.03 1.15
N VAL A 98 10.53 -0.12 1.08
CA VAL A 98 11.25 -1.22 0.42
C VAL A 98 12.20 -1.88 1.44
N ASP A 99 12.26 -3.21 1.44
CA ASP A 99 13.15 -3.95 2.32
C ASP A 99 14.60 -3.82 1.87
N ASP A 100 14.85 -3.99 0.57
CA ASP A 100 16.16 -3.77 -0.04
C ASP A 100 16.23 -2.37 -0.66
N PRO A 101 17.31 -1.61 -0.43
CA PRO A 101 17.46 -0.28 -1.00
C PRO A 101 17.41 -0.30 -2.54
N ILE A 102 16.68 0.62 -3.13
CA ILE A 102 16.59 0.77 -4.57
C ILE A 102 17.23 2.08 -5.04
N THR A 103 17.54 2.14 -6.32
CA THR A 103 17.97 3.38 -6.98
C THR A 103 16.74 4.20 -7.38
N ALA A 104 16.81 5.51 -7.17
CA ALA A 104 15.74 6.43 -7.57
C ALA A 104 15.47 6.35 -9.07
N LEU A 105 14.20 6.27 -9.43
CA LEU A 105 13.72 6.33 -10.81
C LEU A 105 13.45 7.78 -11.24
N PRO A 106 13.49 8.09 -12.54
CA PRO A 106 13.09 9.39 -13.03
C PRO A 106 11.64 9.71 -12.62
N TYR A 107 11.39 10.95 -12.20
CA TYR A 107 10.09 11.39 -11.65
C TYR A 107 8.92 11.28 -12.62
N ASP A 108 9.18 11.20 -13.91
CA ASP A 108 8.20 11.09 -15.00
C ASP A 108 8.04 9.66 -15.54
N THR A 109 8.69 8.68 -14.90
CA THR A 109 8.54 7.27 -15.24
C THR A 109 7.33 6.69 -14.51
N PRO A 110 6.29 6.20 -15.24
CA PRO A 110 5.19 5.49 -14.60
C PRO A 110 5.68 4.22 -13.94
N ILE A 111 5.25 3.97 -12.73
CA ILE A 111 5.56 2.74 -11.98
C ILE A 111 4.29 2.13 -11.40
N THR A 112 4.32 0.82 -11.21
CA THR A 112 3.27 0.09 -10.52
C THR A 112 3.87 -0.59 -9.29
N VAL A 113 3.28 -0.35 -8.14
CA VAL A 113 3.71 -0.89 -6.85
C VAL A 113 2.70 -1.93 -6.40
N THR A 114 3.18 -3.11 -6.05
CA THR A 114 2.39 -4.17 -5.42
C THR A 114 2.95 -4.46 -4.04
N GLY A 115 2.10 -4.54 -3.02
CA GLY A 115 2.53 -4.81 -1.66
C GLY A 115 1.43 -4.72 -0.64
N THR A 116 1.79 -4.81 0.63
CA THR A 116 0.85 -4.79 1.77
C THR A 116 0.48 -3.35 2.14
N LEU A 117 -0.83 -3.07 2.18
CA LEU A 117 -1.36 -1.77 2.58
C LEU A 117 -1.36 -1.61 4.09
N GLU A 118 -0.84 -0.50 4.59
CA GLU A 118 -0.83 -0.13 6.01
C GLU A 118 -1.43 1.26 6.20
N ILE A 119 -2.38 1.38 7.10
CA ILE A 119 -3.08 2.62 7.47
C ILE A 119 -2.64 3.09 8.86
N GLY A 120 -2.62 4.39 9.07
CA GLY A 120 -2.33 5.02 10.34
C GLY A 120 -0.98 5.72 10.39
N SER A 121 -0.81 6.57 11.38
CA SER A 121 0.39 7.39 11.54
C SER A 121 1.61 6.54 11.90
N GLU A 122 2.68 6.70 11.13
CA GLU A 122 3.99 6.10 11.42
C GLU A 122 5.08 7.13 11.14
N THR A 123 6.04 7.21 12.04
CA THR A 123 7.22 8.07 11.89
C THR A 123 8.41 7.22 11.48
N ASP A 124 9.05 7.58 10.38
CA ASP A 124 10.32 6.99 9.97
C ASP A 124 11.42 7.46 10.92
N GLU A 125 12.11 6.53 11.59
CA GLU A 125 13.08 6.85 12.64
C GLU A 125 14.35 7.53 12.10
N GLU A 126 14.70 7.28 10.84
CA GLU A 126 15.91 7.84 10.23
C GLU A 126 15.70 9.29 9.77
N THR A 127 14.56 9.57 9.19
CA THR A 127 14.26 10.87 8.56
C THR A 127 13.31 11.75 9.36
N GLY A 128 12.56 11.17 10.31
CA GLY A 128 11.48 11.85 11.02
C GLY A 128 10.22 12.07 10.18
N PHE A 129 10.17 11.50 8.96
CA PHE A 129 9.02 11.64 8.08
C PHE A 129 7.80 10.90 8.65
N VAL A 130 6.66 11.59 8.74
CA VAL A 130 5.41 11.01 9.24
C VAL A 130 4.52 10.65 8.05
N SER A 131 4.09 9.38 7.97
CA SER A 131 3.17 8.89 6.95
C SER A 131 1.85 8.45 7.56
N GLN A 132 0.73 8.69 6.85
CA GLN A 132 -0.61 8.24 7.24
C GLN A 132 -1.03 6.98 6.49
N LEU A 133 -0.44 6.74 5.32
CA LEU A 133 -0.75 5.63 4.44
C LEU A 133 0.53 5.11 3.80
N ARG A 134 0.74 3.79 3.84
CA ARG A 134 1.96 3.14 3.32
C ARG A 134 1.64 1.86 2.57
N ILE A 135 2.55 1.51 1.67
CA ILE A 135 2.65 0.16 1.09
C ILE A 135 4.05 -0.38 1.42
N ARG A 136 4.10 -1.57 2.02
CA ARG A 136 5.34 -2.37 2.04
C ARG A 136 5.42 -3.10 0.73
N ALA A 137 6.31 -2.66 -0.14
CA ALA A 137 6.40 -3.16 -1.50
C ALA A 137 6.98 -4.58 -1.55
N ASP A 138 6.27 -5.45 -2.27
CA ASP A 138 6.75 -6.77 -2.68
C ASP A 138 7.37 -6.70 -4.09
N ALA A 139 6.83 -5.82 -4.95
CA ALA A 139 7.29 -5.59 -6.31
C ALA A 139 7.08 -4.14 -6.75
N ILE A 140 7.98 -3.64 -7.59
CA ILE A 140 7.91 -2.35 -8.26
C ILE A 140 8.25 -2.58 -9.72
N ASP A 141 7.30 -2.32 -10.60
CA ASP A 141 7.42 -2.48 -12.05
C ASP A 141 7.42 -1.10 -12.73
N SER A 142 8.28 -0.93 -13.76
CA SER A 142 8.43 0.32 -14.52
C SER A 142 8.45 0.09 -16.02
#